data_01a0b13c3e01ceadb80d31ddd557ef14
#
_entry.id   01a0b13c3e01ceadb80d31ddd557ef14
#
_cell.length_a   1.000
_cell.length_b   1.000
_cell.length_c   1.000
_cell.angle_alpha   90.00
_cell.angle_beta   90.00
_cell.angle_gamma   90.00
#
_symmetry.space_group_name_H-M   'P 1'
#
loop_
_entity.id
_entity.type
_entity.pdbx_description
1 polymer ?
#
loop_
_entity_poly.entity_id
_entity_poly.type
_entity_poly.pdbx_seq_one_letter_code
_entity_poly.pdbx_strand_id
1 'polypeptide(L)'
;MNRLILCEGKTDAILLGYYLMKTDGWALEKKPPSGLDIKAQERNENVVWYKKGNEKLMICAVGGIDNFGQFFSRYIQRPILNASNGDPFPRIALVTERDDRDIVEIERDVTEQLSPFFVGTKNREWITNNYLDSFGMEKQIETLLIIIPVEHQGALENVMLDAISEDPYDKNIVDKCTAFVAAIRPEANRYIATDRLQL
;
A
#
# COMPACT_ATOMS: atom_id res chain seq x y z
N MET A 1 -6.51 5.18 18.92
CA MET A 1 -5.67 5.84 17.89
C MET A 1 -5.96 5.17 16.56
N ASN A 2 -6.18 5.93 15.48
CA ASN A 2 -6.38 5.34 14.15
C ASN A 2 -5.05 5.38 13.37
N ARG A 3 -4.81 4.36 12.54
CA ARG A 3 -3.66 4.27 11.64
C ARG A 3 -4.16 4.03 10.22
N LEU A 4 -3.39 4.43 9.24
CA LEU A 4 -3.73 4.27 7.83
C LEU A 4 -2.58 3.61 7.09
N ILE A 5 -2.90 2.63 6.26
CA ILE A 5 -2.01 2.08 5.23
C ILE A 5 -2.69 2.26 3.88
N LEU A 6 -2.00 2.90 2.95
CA LEU A 6 -2.39 2.98 1.55
C LEU A 6 -1.49 2.03 0.76
N CYS A 7 -2.08 1.07 0.06
CA CYS A 7 -1.37 0.10 -0.78
C CYS A 7 -1.69 0.38 -2.24
N GLU A 8 -0.77 0.07 -3.12
CA GLU A 8 -0.97 0.19 -4.55
C GLU A 8 -2.15 -0.66 -5.03
N GLY A 9 -2.13 -1.97 -4.74
CA GLY A 9 -3.09 -2.94 -5.23
C GLY A 9 -3.97 -3.57 -4.15
N LYS A 10 -5.04 -4.25 -4.61
CA LYS A 10 -5.93 -5.02 -3.72
C LYS A 10 -5.24 -6.24 -3.11
N THR A 11 -4.38 -6.89 -3.87
CA THR A 11 -3.61 -8.05 -3.41
C THR A 11 -2.74 -7.66 -2.23
N ASP A 12 -2.03 -6.52 -2.33
CA ASP A 12 -1.18 -5.99 -1.26
C ASP A 12 -1.98 -5.72 0.01
N ALA A 13 -3.13 -5.05 -0.14
CA ALA A 13 -4.01 -4.73 0.98
C ALA A 13 -4.55 -5.98 1.68
N ILE A 14 -4.93 -7.01 0.93
CA ILE A 14 -5.40 -8.30 1.45
C ILE A 14 -4.26 -9.02 2.17
N LEU A 15 -3.09 -9.11 1.54
CA LEU A 15 -1.94 -9.80 2.10
C LEU A 15 -1.44 -9.15 3.38
N LEU A 16 -1.29 -7.81 3.38
CA LEU A 16 -0.93 -7.06 4.59
C LEU A 16 -1.95 -7.23 5.72
N GLY A 17 -3.23 -7.17 5.40
CA GLY A 17 -4.28 -7.41 6.36
C GLY A 17 -4.21 -8.81 6.96
N TYR A 18 -4.02 -9.84 6.13
CA TYR A 18 -3.85 -11.22 6.57
C TYR A 18 -2.59 -11.40 7.43
N TYR A 19 -1.46 -10.83 6.99
CA TYR A 19 -0.21 -10.86 7.74
C TYR A 19 -0.37 -10.26 9.14
N LEU A 20 -0.92 -9.06 9.24
CA LEU A 20 -1.15 -8.38 10.52
C LEU A 20 -2.13 -9.13 11.43
N MET A 21 -3.14 -9.77 10.85
CA MET A 21 -4.06 -10.63 11.62
C MET A 21 -3.33 -11.84 12.22
N LYS A 22 -2.38 -12.43 11.49
CA LYS A 22 -1.67 -13.64 11.92
C LYS A 22 -0.51 -13.35 12.88
N THR A 23 0.22 -12.28 12.67
CA THR A 23 1.47 -11.99 13.39
C THR A 23 1.29 -11.01 14.54
N ASP A 24 0.33 -10.07 14.43
CA ASP A 24 0.22 -8.95 15.37
C ASP A 24 -1.17 -8.85 16.04
N GLY A 25 -2.04 -9.84 15.84
CA GLY A 25 -3.32 -9.95 16.55
C GLY A 25 -4.38 -8.92 16.14
N TRP A 26 -4.27 -8.33 14.96
CA TRP A 26 -5.33 -7.52 14.40
C TRP A 26 -6.54 -8.39 14.03
N ALA A 27 -7.73 -7.86 14.12
CA ALA A 27 -8.97 -8.53 13.73
C ALA A 27 -9.78 -7.64 12.79
N LEU A 28 -10.45 -8.27 11.83
CA LEU A 28 -11.33 -7.56 10.90
C LEU A 28 -12.41 -6.78 11.67
N GLU A 29 -12.61 -5.51 11.32
CA GLU A 29 -13.66 -4.66 11.89
C GLU A 29 -14.69 -4.33 10.82
N LYS A 30 -15.94 -4.71 11.07
CA LYS A 30 -17.03 -4.52 10.10
C LYS A 30 -17.57 -3.08 10.08
N LYS A 31 -17.37 -2.34 11.16
CA LYS A 31 -17.89 -0.97 11.30
C LYS A 31 -16.73 0.03 11.38
N PRO A 32 -16.67 1.02 10.49
CA PRO A 32 -15.69 2.10 10.61
C PRO A 32 -15.89 2.89 11.90
N PRO A 33 -14.86 3.58 12.40
CA PRO A 33 -14.99 4.56 13.46
C PRO A 33 -16.03 5.64 13.08
N SER A 34 -16.73 6.18 14.08
CA SER A 34 -17.68 7.28 13.85
C SER A 34 -16.99 8.47 13.18
N GLY A 35 -17.59 8.98 12.13
CA GLY A 35 -17.06 10.11 11.34
C GLY A 35 -16.03 9.75 10.27
N LEU A 36 -15.67 8.46 10.13
CA LEU A 36 -14.71 7.96 9.13
C LEU A 36 -15.34 6.90 8.21
N ASP A 37 -16.58 7.12 7.75
CA ASP A 37 -17.25 6.22 6.81
C ASP A 37 -16.69 6.41 5.37
N ILE A 38 -15.44 5.98 5.19
CA ILE A 38 -14.73 6.02 3.91
C ILE A 38 -15.07 4.73 3.15
N LYS A 39 -15.59 4.88 1.93
CA LYS A 39 -15.94 3.76 1.04
C LYS A 39 -15.28 3.94 -0.30
N ALA A 40 -14.67 2.87 -0.78
CA ALA A 40 -14.14 2.80 -2.15
C ALA A 40 -15.27 3.05 -3.17
N GLN A 41 -15.01 3.86 -4.18
CA GLN A 41 -15.95 4.19 -5.25
C GLN A 41 -15.55 3.57 -6.59
N GLU A 42 -14.24 3.39 -6.80
CA GLU A 42 -13.72 2.82 -8.04
C GLU A 42 -13.58 1.28 -7.93
N ARG A 43 -13.69 0.62 -9.07
CA ARG A 43 -13.63 -0.85 -9.14
C ARG A 43 -12.32 -1.43 -8.61
N ASN A 44 -11.21 -0.75 -8.78
CA ASN A 44 -9.86 -1.16 -8.37
C ASN A 44 -9.46 -0.69 -6.98
N GLU A 45 -10.29 0.13 -6.33
CA GLU A 45 -10.09 0.55 -4.93
C GLU A 45 -10.64 -0.49 -3.95
N ASN A 46 -10.12 -0.47 -2.73
CA ASN A 46 -10.65 -1.22 -1.59
C ASN A 46 -10.39 -0.48 -0.28
N VAL A 47 -11.28 -0.62 0.69
CA VAL A 47 -11.15 -0.03 2.04
C VAL A 47 -11.59 -1.07 3.06
N VAL A 48 -10.67 -1.46 3.94
CA VAL A 48 -10.93 -2.45 4.98
C VAL A 48 -10.45 -1.92 6.32
N TRP A 49 -11.27 -2.14 7.35
CA TRP A 49 -10.96 -1.75 8.72
C TRP A 49 -10.57 -2.96 9.57
N TYR A 50 -9.58 -2.75 10.41
CA TYR A 50 -9.09 -3.70 11.40
C TYR A 50 -9.07 -3.06 12.78
N LYS A 51 -9.10 -3.88 13.82
CA LYS A 51 -8.97 -3.45 15.23
C LYS A 51 -8.02 -4.33 16.01
N LYS A 52 -7.36 -3.71 17.01
CA LYS A 52 -6.54 -4.39 18.02
C LYS A 52 -6.72 -3.62 19.34
N GLY A 53 -7.50 -4.19 20.27
CA GLY A 53 -7.93 -3.46 21.46
C GLY A 53 -8.69 -2.17 21.09
N ASN A 54 -8.16 -1.02 21.54
CA ASN A 54 -8.73 0.30 21.23
C ASN A 54 -8.12 0.95 19.98
N GLU A 55 -7.16 0.32 19.35
CA GLU A 55 -6.56 0.82 18.11
C GLU A 55 -7.38 0.40 16.90
N LYS A 56 -7.43 1.26 15.90
CA LYS A 56 -8.05 1.00 14.59
C LYS A 56 -7.02 1.19 13.50
N LEU A 57 -7.09 0.35 12.49
CA LEU A 57 -6.26 0.41 11.31
C LEU A 57 -7.16 0.35 10.08
N MET A 58 -7.00 1.30 9.18
CA MET A 58 -7.59 1.26 7.85
C MET A 58 -6.52 0.85 6.85
N ILE A 59 -6.79 -0.16 6.04
CA ILE A 59 -5.95 -0.55 4.91
C ILE A 59 -6.75 -0.30 3.64
N CYS A 60 -6.16 0.48 2.71
CA CYS A 60 -6.79 0.85 1.45
C CYS A 60 -5.92 0.42 0.27
N ALA A 61 -6.54 -0.15 -0.76
CA ALA A 61 -5.96 -0.24 -2.08
C ALA A 61 -6.36 1.00 -2.88
N VAL A 62 -5.38 1.68 -3.48
CA VAL A 62 -5.61 2.92 -4.23
C VAL A 62 -5.82 2.69 -5.73
N GLY A 63 -5.51 1.48 -6.23
CA GLY A 63 -5.76 1.07 -7.61
C GLY A 63 -4.66 1.40 -8.61
N GLY A 64 -3.41 1.50 -8.14
CA GLY A 64 -2.20 1.74 -8.92
C GLY A 64 -1.33 2.84 -8.32
N ILE A 65 -0.02 2.78 -8.60
CA ILE A 65 0.96 3.72 -8.03
C ILE A 65 0.61 5.19 -8.32
N ASP A 66 0.04 5.49 -9.48
CA ASP A 66 -0.32 6.86 -9.90
C ASP A 66 -1.57 7.42 -9.20
N ASN A 67 -2.24 6.62 -8.38
CA ASN A 67 -3.50 6.99 -7.74
C ASN A 67 -3.38 7.41 -6.26
N PHE A 68 -2.19 7.37 -5.67
CA PHE A 68 -2.02 7.75 -4.26
C PHE A 68 -2.54 9.16 -3.97
N GLY A 69 -2.15 10.14 -4.79
CA GLY A 69 -2.58 11.54 -4.63
C GLY A 69 -4.08 11.72 -4.82
N GLN A 70 -4.66 11.10 -5.85
CA GLN A 70 -6.09 11.17 -6.13
C GLN A 70 -6.92 10.52 -5.02
N PHE A 71 -6.53 9.32 -4.57
CA PHE A 71 -7.19 8.62 -3.47
C PHE A 71 -7.11 9.43 -2.18
N PHE A 72 -5.92 9.94 -1.85
CA PHE A 72 -5.71 10.77 -0.66
C PHE A 72 -6.61 12.01 -0.69
N SER A 73 -6.60 12.78 -1.76
CA SER A 73 -7.41 13.99 -1.90
C SER A 73 -8.91 13.70 -1.82
N ARG A 74 -9.36 12.60 -2.43
CA ARG A 74 -10.79 12.23 -2.47
C ARG A 74 -11.33 11.79 -1.12
N TYR A 75 -10.55 10.99 -0.36
CA TYR A 75 -11.08 10.28 0.81
C TYR A 75 -10.43 10.65 2.13
N ILE A 76 -9.17 11.04 2.14
CA ILE A 76 -8.37 11.16 3.36
C ILE A 76 -8.14 12.61 3.76
N GLN A 77 -7.85 13.48 2.82
CA GLN A 77 -7.51 14.87 3.08
C GLN A 77 -8.58 15.61 3.87
N ARG A 78 -9.85 15.50 3.47
CA ARG A 78 -10.96 16.19 4.14
C ARG A 78 -11.18 15.74 5.59
N PRO A 79 -11.22 14.45 5.93
CA PRO A 79 -11.24 13.99 7.33
C PRO A 79 -10.09 14.54 8.16
N ILE A 80 -8.88 14.61 7.62
CA ILE A 80 -7.71 15.13 8.33
C ILE A 80 -7.86 16.65 8.58
N LEU A 81 -8.18 17.41 7.55
CA LEU A 81 -8.31 18.89 7.65
C LEU A 81 -9.44 19.35 8.58
N ASN A 82 -10.52 18.56 8.70
CA ASN A 82 -11.69 18.94 9.49
C ASN A 82 -11.74 18.26 10.88
N ALA A 83 -10.69 17.60 11.30
CA ALA A 83 -10.66 16.91 12.59
C ALA A 83 -10.58 17.91 13.75
N SER A 84 -11.70 18.10 14.48
CA SER A 84 -11.78 19.00 15.62
C SER A 84 -11.09 18.49 16.89
N ASN A 85 -10.89 17.17 17.03
CA ASN A 85 -10.42 16.52 18.25
C ASN A 85 -9.18 15.61 17.99
N GLY A 86 -8.14 16.18 17.37
CA GLY A 86 -6.92 15.43 17.03
C GLY A 86 -6.97 14.82 15.65
N ASP A 87 -5.82 14.38 15.15
CA ASP A 87 -5.71 13.81 13.81
C ASP A 87 -6.39 12.45 13.73
N PRO A 88 -7.27 12.22 12.74
CA PRO A 88 -7.89 10.91 12.56
C PRO A 88 -6.86 9.84 12.21
N PHE A 89 -5.75 10.24 11.53
CA PHE A 89 -4.66 9.38 11.14
C PHE A 89 -3.30 10.06 11.40
N PRO A 90 -2.79 10.03 12.64
CA PRO A 90 -1.49 10.65 12.94
C PRO A 90 -0.30 9.94 12.30
N ARG A 91 -0.51 8.70 11.83
CA ARG A 91 0.48 7.89 11.11
C ARG A 91 -0.12 7.28 9.85
N ILE A 92 0.57 7.49 8.74
CA ILE A 92 0.19 6.98 7.42
C ILE A 92 1.38 6.22 6.83
N ALA A 93 1.18 4.96 6.50
CA ALA A 93 2.12 4.18 5.71
C ALA A 93 1.63 4.07 4.27
N LEU A 94 2.54 4.23 3.32
CA LEU A 94 2.35 4.05 1.88
C LEU A 94 3.12 2.81 1.46
N VAL A 95 2.47 1.86 0.81
CA VAL A 95 3.09 0.61 0.36
C VAL A 95 2.93 0.50 -1.14
N THR A 96 4.02 0.37 -1.85
CA THR A 96 4.04 0.25 -3.31
C THR A 96 5.06 -0.78 -3.76
N GLU A 97 4.89 -1.31 -4.95
CA GLU A 97 5.83 -2.22 -5.58
C GLU A 97 6.98 -1.45 -6.22
N ARG A 98 8.13 -2.11 -6.29
CA ARG A 98 9.30 -1.52 -6.94
C ARG A 98 9.26 -1.68 -8.44
N ASP A 99 8.72 -2.80 -8.91
CA ASP A 99 8.73 -3.21 -10.30
C ASP A 99 10.15 -3.12 -10.92
N ASP A 100 10.31 -2.41 -12.03
CA ASP A 100 11.58 -2.16 -12.71
C ASP A 100 12.17 -0.76 -12.42
N ARG A 101 11.63 -0.04 -11.43
CA ARG A 101 11.95 1.36 -11.12
C ARG A 101 13.03 1.51 -10.05
N ASP A 102 13.64 2.69 -10.03
CA ASP A 102 14.56 3.07 -8.95
C ASP A 102 13.82 3.62 -7.73
N ILE A 103 14.33 3.29 -6.53
CA ILE A 103 13.75 3.73 -5.25
C ILE A 103 13.62 5.26 -5.20
N VAL A 104 14.64 5.99 -5.63
CA VAL A 104 14.65 7.47 -5.62
C VAL A 104 13.59 8.05 -6.55
N GLU A 105 13.32 7.39 -7.67
CA GLU A 105 12.28 7.78 -8.61
C GLU A 105 10.89 7.60 -8.00
N ILE A 106 10.64 6.45 -7.36
CA ILE A 106 9.38 6.18 -6.66
C ILE A 106 9.17 7.16 -5.50
N GLU A 107 10.19 7.42 -4.68
CA GLU A 107 10.13 8.40 -3.60
C GLU A 107 9.71 9.79 -4.10
N ARG A 108 10.32 10.25 -5.19
CA ARG A 108 9.98 11.53 -5.81
C ARG A 108 8.53 11.55 -6.29
N ASP A 109 8.12 10.55 -7.05
CA ASP A 109 6.81 10.52 -7.69
C ASP A 109 5.68 10.42 -6.65
N VAL A 110 5.85 9.60 -5.60
CA VAL A 110 4.88 9.51 -4.50
C VAL A 110 4.83 10.84 -3.71
N THR A 111 5.98 11.48 -3.49
CA THR A 111 6.03 12.80 -2.83
C THR A 111 5.29 13.86 -3.67
N GLU A 112 5.53 13.90 -4.98
CA GLU A 112 4.86 14.85 -5.89
C GLU A 112 3.35 14.66 -5.93
N GLN A 113 2.88 13.42 -5.95
CA GLN A 113 1.44 13.11 -5.92
C GLN A 113 0.74 13.60 -4.63
N LEU A 114 1.44 13.55 -3.50
CA LEU A 114 0.90 13.93 -2.20
C LEU A 114 1.17 15.40 -1.84
N SER A 115 1.92 16.13 -2.69
CA SER A 115 2.14 17.56 -2.54
C SER A 115 0.85 18.34 -2.88
N PRO A 116 0.55 19.46 -2.21
CA PRO A 116 1.36 20.13 -1.18
C PRO A 116 1.09 19.63 0.25
N PHE A 117 0.27 18.60 0.43
CA PHE A 117 -0.14 18.17 1.77
C PHE A 117 1.02 17.53 2.55
N PHE A 118 1.85 16.71 1.86
CA PHE A 118 3.08 16.18 2.40
C PHE A 118 4.30 16.81 1.75
N VAL A 119 5.27 17.18 2.58
CA VAL A 119 6.53 17.82 2.12
C VAL A 119 7.54 16.78 1.65
N GLY A 120 7.38 15.51 2.09
CA GLY A 120 8.23 14.41 1.69
C GLY A 120 7.74 13.06 2.16
N THR A 121 8.12 12.05 1.38
CA THR A 121 8.05 10.63 1.77
C THR A 121 9.40 10.00 1.50
N LYS A 122 9.81 9.03 2.34
CA LYS A 122 11.08 8.35 2.16
C LYS A 122 10.95 6.87 2.50
N ASN A 123 11.62 6.04 1.71
CA ASN A 123 11.56 4.60 1.88
C ASN A 123 12.18 4.19 3.22
N ARG A 124 11.42 3.46 4.05
CA ARG A 124 11.80 2.91 5.36
C ARG A 124 12.16 3.96 6.41
N GLU A 125 11.77 5.21 6.20
CA GLU A 125 12.00 6.30 7.16
C GLU A 125 10.69 7.04 7.46
N TRP A 126 10.39 7.26 8.75
CA TRP A 126 9.28 8.09 9.16
C TRP A 126 9.62 9.57 8.99
N ILE A 127 8.82 10.26 8.19
CA ILE A 127 8.95 11.70 7.93
C ILE A 127 7.80 12.44 8.60
N THR A 128 8.12 13.44 9.43
CA THR A 128 7.11 14.33 10.02
C THR A 128 6.74 15.42 9.03
N ASN A 129 5.46 15.49 8.68
CA ASN A 129 4.90 16.50 7.81
C ASN A 129 4.00 17.45 8.62
N ASN A 130 4.25 18.76 8.51
CA ASN A 130 3.43 19.80 9.12
C ASN A 130 2.37 20.28 8.11
N TYR A 131 1.16 20.52 8.59
CA TYR A 131 0.07 21.09 7.79
C TYR A 131 -0.81 22.02 8.63
N LEU A 132 -1.59 22.86 7.97
CA LEU A 132 -2.62 23.66 8.62
C LEU A 132 -3.99 22.99 8.42
N ASP A 133 -4.71 22.79 9.50
CA ASP A 133 -6.09 22.30 9.43
C ASP A 133 -7.06 23.40 8.92
N SER A 134 -8.33 23.05 8.74
CA SER A 134 -9.35 24.00 8.27
C SER A 134 -9.63 25.14 9.25
N PHE A 135 -9.12 25.05 10.46
CA PHE A 135 -9.23 26.09 11.51
C PHE A 135 -7.97 26.95 11.62
N GLY A 136 -6.96 26.70 10.77
CA GLY A 136 -5.67 27.40 10.78
C GLY A 136 -4.72 26.94 11.88
N MET A 137 -4.97 25.79 12.52
CA MET A 137 -4.09 25.24 13.54
C MET A 137 -3.03 24.36 12.89
N GLU A 138 -1.79 24.52 13.37
CA GLU A 138 -0.66 23.65 12.94
C GLU A 138 -0.83 22.25 13.53
N LYS A 139 -0.70 21.27 12.66
CA LYS A 139 -0.82 19.84 12.93
C LYS A 139 0.36 19.08 12.32
N GLN A 140 0.56 17.85 12.79
CA GLN A 140 1.63 16.98 12.31
C GLN A 140 1.09 15.60 11.95
N ILE A 141 1.60 15.04 10.84
CA ILE A 141 1.40 13.65 10.43
C ILE A 141 2.75 13.01 10.18
N GLU A 142 2.96 11.81 10.69
CA GLU A 142 4.10 10.98 10.33
C GLU A 142 3.75 10.12 9.11
N THR A 143 4.59 10.15 8.07
CA THR A 143 4.45 9.33 6.87
C THR A 143 5.63 8.38 6.74
N LEU A 144 5.36 7.16 6.29
CA LEU A 144 6.35 6.14 5.98
C LEU A 144 6.07 5.60 4.58
N LEU A 145 7.07 5.58 3.71
CA LEU A 145 6.99 4.86 2.44
C LEU A 145 7.67 3.49 2.60
N ILE A 146 7.04 2.45 2.08
CA ILE A 146 7.58 1.08 2.02
C ILE A 146 7.52 0.64 0.56
N ILE A 147 8.68 0.44 -0.04
CA ILE A 147 8.82 -0.05 -1.41
C ILE A 147 9.22 -1.53 -1.35
N ILE A 148 8.52 -2.40 -2.05
CA ILE A 148 8.70 -3.87 -2.02
C ILE A 148 8.93 -4.38 -3.45
N PRO A 149 9.96 -5.24 -3.66
CA PRO A 149 11.09 -5.58 -2.78
C PRO A 149 12.08 -4.42 -2.62
N VAL A 150 12.90 -4.47 -1.57
CA VAL A 150 13.92 -3.43 -1.32
C VAL A 150 15.24 -3.78 -2.01
N GLU A 151 15.65 -5.04 -1.94
CA GLU A 151 16.97 -5.52 -2.35
C GLU A 151 17.13 -5.64 -3.87
N HIS A 152 16.03 -5.87 -4.60
CA HIS A 152 16.02 -6.06 -6.05
C HIS A 152 14.75 -5.47 -6.68
N GLN A 153 14.72 -5.37 -7.98
CA GLN A 153 13.51 -5.05 -8.74
C GLN A 153 12.52 -6.21 -8.69
N GLY A 154 11.23 -5.91 -8.78
CA GLY A 154 10.16 -6.87 -8.77
C GLY A 154 8.95 -6.38 -7.99
N ALA A 155 8.00 -7.29 -7.81
CA ALA A 155 6.74 -7.08 -7.15
C ALA A 155 6.62 -7.94 -5.86
N LEU A 156 5.51 -7.80 -5.16
CA LEU A 156 5.24 -8.54 -3.92
C LEU A 156 5.23 -10.06 -4.15
N GLU A 157 4.80 -10.51 -5.34
CA GLU A 157 4.81 -11.91 -5.73
C GLU A 157 6.23 -12.50 -5.73
N ASN A 158 7.24 -11.71 -6.12
CA ASN A 158 8.64 -12.15 -6.08
C ASN A 158 9.07 -12.42 -4.64
N VAL A 159 8.74 -11.55 -3.70
CA VAL A 159 9.04 -11.75 -2.26
C VAL A 159 8.35 -13.00 -1.72
N MET A 160 7.11 -13.26 -2.14
CA MET A 160 6.38 -14.46 -1.75
C MET A 160 7.01 -15.73 -2.31
N LEU A 161 7.42 -15.72 -3.57
CA LEU A 161 8.11 -16.87 -4.21
C LEU A 161 9.46 -17.12 -3.55
N ASP A 162 10.22 -16.08 -3.20
CA ASP A 162 11.48 -16.19 -2.47
C ASP A 162 11.26 -16.82 -1.09
N ALA A 163 10.25 -16.34 -0.34
CA ALA A 163 9.92 -16.88 0.97
C ALA A 163 9.48 -18.37 0.92
N ILE A 164 8.67 -18.75 -0.08
CA ILE A 164 8.27 -20.15 -0.29
C ILE A 164 9.48 -20.99 -0.67
N SER A 165 10.42 -20.44 -1.42
CA SER A 165 11.64 -21.12 -1.89
C SER A 165 12.69 -21.35 -0.79
N GLU A 166 12.46 -20.90 0.45
CA GLU A 166 13.30 -21.28 1.60
C GLU A 166 13.20 -22.78 1.92
N ASP A 167 12.04 -23.41 1.66
CA ASP A 167 11.90 -24.86 1.72
C ASP A 167 12.42 -25.51 0.43
N PRO A 168 13.35 -26.49 0.50
CA PRO A 168 13.94 -27.13 -0.69
C PRO A 168 12.92 -27.85 -1.59
N TYR A 169 11.84 -28.40 -1.02
CA TYR A 169 10.80 -29.06 -1.80
C TYR A 169 9.99 -28.03 -2.60
N ASP A 170 9.57 -26.97 -1.94
CA ASP A 170 8.80 -25.89 -2.57
C ASP A 170 9.65 -25.14 -3.59
N LYS A 171 10.95 -24.91 -3.31
CA LYS A 171 11.90 -24.35 -4.27
C LYS A 171 11.92 -25.13 -5.58
N ASN A 172 11.99 -26.46 -5.50
CA ASN A 172 12.01 -27.31 -6.71
C ASN A 172 10.71 -27.14 -7.54
N ILE A 173 9.57 -26.92 -6.89
CA ILE A 173 8.30 -26.63 -7.58
C ILE A 173 8.37 -25.26 -8.25
N VAL A 174 8.78 -24.22 -7.53
CA VAL A 174 8.93 -22.85 -8.05
C VAL A 174 9.88 -22.83 -9.25
N ASP A 175 11.05 -23.45 -9.13
CA ASP A 175 12.05 -23.52 -10.22
C ASP A 175 11.48 -24.18 -11.49
N LYS A 176 10.71 -25.28 -11.34
CA LYS A 176 10.05 -25.96 -12.47
C LYS A 176 8.94 -25.13 -13.11
N CYS A 177 8.13 -24.46 -12.29
CA CYS A 177 7.08 -23.58 -12.78
C CYS A 177 7.68 -22.39 -13.54
N THR A 178 8.73 -21.77 -13.00
CA THR A 178 9.45 -20.66 -13.64
C THR A 178 10.06 -21.09 -14.98
N ALA A 179 10.70 -22.27 -15.02
CA ALA A 179 11.25 -22.80 -16.25
C ALA A 179 10.17 -23.09 -17.30
N PHE A 180 9.02 -23.62 -16.87
CA PHE A 180 7.87 -23.86 -17.76
C PHE A 180 7.34 -22.56 -18.34
N VAL A 181 7.08 -21.55 -17.51
CA VAL A 181 6.59 -20.22 -17.95
C VAL A 181 7.59 -19.59 -18.93
N ALA A 182 8.89 -19.65 -18.64
CA ALA A 182 9.93 -19.13 -19.52
C ALA A 182 9.95 -19.83 -20.88
N ALA A 183 9.70 -21.13 -20.91
CA ALA A 183 9.68 -21.92 -22.15
C ALA A 183 8.48 -21.59 -23.06
N ILE A 184 7.31 -21.29 -22.49
CA ILE A 184 6.09 -20.98 -23.27
C ILE A 184 5.97 -19.48 -23.62
N ARG A 185 6.69 -18.59 -22.93
CA ARG A 185 6.57 -17.13 -23.10
C ARG A 185 6.76 -16.65 -24.55
N PRO A 186 7.72 -17.18 -25.35
CA PRO A 186 7.87 -16.80 -26.76
C PRO A 186 6.65 -17.17 -27.63
N GLU A 187 5.99 -18.29 -27.31
CA GLU A 187 4.82 -18.77 -28.06
C GLU A 187 3.53 -18.10 -27.59
N ALA A 188 3.42 -17.81 -26.30
CA ALA A 188 2.28 -17.11 -25.71
C ALA A 188 2.13 -15.68 -26.24
N ASN A 189 3.23 -15.00 -26.57
CA ASN A 189 3.22 -13.67 -27.18
C ASN A 189 2.50 -13.62 -28.56
N ARG A 190 2.20 -14.76 -29.16
CA ARG A 190 1.35 -14.83 -30.38
C ARG A 190 -0.14 -14.74 -30.08
N TYR A 191 -0.56 -15.05 -28.86
CA TYR A 191 -1.98 -15.21 -28.49
C TYR A 191 -2.46 -14.25 -27.40
N ILE A 192 -1.56 -13.55 -26.73
CA ILE A 192 -1.88 -12.70 -25.60
C ILE A 192 -1.27 -11.33 -25.87
N ALA A 193 -2.14 -10.32 -26.00
CA ALA A 193 -1.71 -8.94 -25.97
C ALA A 193 -0.88 -8.74 -24.67
N THR A 194 0.28 -8.14 -24.82
CA THR A 194 1.42 -8.07 -23.89
C THR A 194 1.07 -7.58 -22.47
N ASP A 195 -0.14 -7.08 -22.25
CA ASP A 195 -0.57 -6.42 -21.01
C ASP A 195 -1.31 -7.35 -20.02
N ARG A 196 -1.36 -8.67 -20.25
CA ARG A 196 -2.14 -9.59 -19.41
C ARG A 196 -1.41 -10.81 -18.86
N LEU A 197 -0.10 -10.91 -19.05
CA LEU A 197 0.74 -11.92 -18.40
C LEU A 197 1.74 -11.27 -17.45
N GLN A 198 1.22 -10.50 -16.50
CA GLN A 198 1.85 -10.36 -15.19
C GLN A 198 1.16 -11.38 -14.28
N LEU A 199 1.80 -12.53 -14.12
CA LEU A 199 1.60 -13.44 -13.00
C LEU A 199 2.54 -13.01 -11.91
#